data_e6243d03f23d8782b73380dcbed36cf1
#
_entry.id   e6243d03f23d8782b73380dcbed36cf1
#
_cell.length_a   1.000
_cell.length_b   1.000
_cell.length_c   1.000
_cell.angle_alpha   90.00
_cell.angle_beta   90.00
_cell.angle_gamma   90.00
#
_symmetry.space_group_name_H-M   'P 1'
#
loop_
_entity.id
_entity.type
_entity.pdbx_description
1 polymer ?
#
loop_
_entity_poly.entity_id
_entity_poly.type
_entity_poly.pdbx_seq_one_letter_code
_entity_poly.pdbx_strand_id
1 'polypeptide(L)'
;MIFNRPFSKALIIFSLMLATVNFAACKKSEANNDQLLPEVNPGDDFYTYANAEWLKSLEGSEPQEWQGFLYDIARANSAKVQVVMEAMPEYKALKQAGANREKNLEASVLLVEEIASSLLAGATTKEEAYIAIGKAIRLGIPSIATLHTARCLEDNTLGFYFMLPYPKEEESVSGVHSTTATDYHVASKRLSRYVQDTRSGKTTVDYILEGIGLDAKYYLYDDITTDFVAELEQIDTKEILKNIGDAVLAELLCYCSDDYARQYTEGEVNSVEEYISRSLQYDLGYYISYYFSQAYPTDSAEPAFCALGDELIASFRKRLENNQWLSPATQQAAIEKLDHMGKHYGTPKRWPAADLPQLKGELLVADVLDLRQSRYNTIKSLLGKSADEYFPIFYIFYSPDGPIFTYTANAFYDAAYNAFYVLPAYMLEPAYTTAMDECQLYATWGMTIGHEITHGFDQRGATYDKNGDKNNWWTEGDAAKFAELNALRIANISSHEILPGVQAYGEQTVVEDVADLGGFNIAYDYWVNKLKERGIKGDELKEMKRAFFLHFATMYSEKLSDNDMLARAASDVHSAGHIRINGVVQHIDDWYELFDITETDALYLAPEDRITIW
;
A
#
# COMPACT_ATOMS: atom_id res chain seq x y z
N MET A 1 -3.47 5.77 30.88
CA MET A 1 -3.03 6.46 29.63
C MET A 1 -2.72 5.50 28.48
N ILE A 2 -2.35 4.24 28.70
CA ILE A 2 -1.99 3.27 27.63
C ILE A 2 -3.20 2.92 26.74
N PHE A 3 -4.42 2.88 27.25
CA PHE A 3 -5.61 2.45 26.50
C PHE A 3 -6.57 3.56 26.07
N ASN A 4 -6.29 4.82 26.36
CA ASN A 4 -7.11 5.97 25.99
C ASN A 4 -6.48 6.74 24.83
N ARG A 5 -6.32 6.09 23.67
CA ARG A 5 -5.78 6.77 22.48
C ARG A 5 -6.81 6.70 21.36
N PRO A 6 -7.39 7.83 20.91
CA PRO A 6 -8.26 7.85 19.75
C PRO A 6 -7.48 7.48 18.47
N PHE A 7 -8.18 6.89 17.52
CA PHE A 7 -7.65 6.51 16.21
C PHE A 7 -6.89 7.65 15.52
N SER A 8 -5.71 7.36 14.97
CA SER A 8 -4.85 8.36 14.33
C SER A 8 -5.40 8.81 12.97
N LYS A 9 -5.24 10.10 12.67
CA LYS A 9 -5.64 10.76 11.41
C LYS A 9 -4.95 10.22 10.14
N ALA A 10 -3.92 9.40 10.27
CA ALA A 10 -3.17 8.84 9.13
C ALA A 10 -3.98 7.85 8.26
N LEU A 11 -5.11 7.32 8.75
CA LEU A 11 -5.98 6.41 8.00
C LEU A 11 -6.98 7.12 7.07
N ILE A 12 -6.98 8.45 7.01
CA ILE A 12 -8.06 9.23 6.36
C ILE A 12 -7.88 9.33 4.85
N ILE A 13 -6.70 9.14 4.29
CA ILE A 13 -6.45 9.43 2.87
C ILE A 13 -6.89 8.29 1.94
N PHE A 14 -6.95 7.04 2.39
CA PHE A 14 -7.41 5.91 1.57
C PHE A 14 -8.93 5.63 1.61
N SER A 15 -9.67 6.17 2.58
CA SER A 15 -11.10 5.87 2.77
C SER A 15 -12.08 6.81 2.05
N LEU A 16 -11.62 7.86 1.36
CA LEU A 16 -12.49 8.85 0.69
C LEU A 16 -13.02 8.42 -0.69
N MET A 17 -12.72 7.22 -1.19
CA MET A 17 -13.22 6.75 -2.50
C MET A 17 -14.51 5.90 -2.46
N LEU A 18 -15.24 5.86 -1.37
CA LEU A 18 -16.55 5.18 -1.27
C LEU A 18 -17.75 6.15 -1.34
N ALA A 19 -17.60 7.30 -2.02
CA ALA A 19 -18.72 8.18 -2.28
C ALA A 19 -19.53 7.68 -3.50
N THR A 20 -20.83 7.57 -3.31
CA THR A 20 -21.85 7.15 -4.24
C THR A 20 -21.75 7.81 -5.62
N VAL A 21 -21.46 7.02 -6.66
CA VAL A 21 -21.47 7.49 -8.05
C VAL A 21 -22.85 7.21 -8.67
N ASN A 22 -23.59 8.27 -8.96
CA ASN A 22 -24.74 8.22 -9.86
C ASN A 22 -24.26 8.20 -11.32
N PHE A 23 -24.47 7.11 -12.02
CA PHE A 23 -24.18 6.99 -13.44
C PHE A 23 -25.10 7.89 -14.27
N ALA A 24 -24.58 8.97 -14.84
CA ALA A 24 -25.14 9.64 -16.00
C ALA A 24 -24.35 9.23 -17.24
N ALA A 25 -25.00 8.53 -18.15
CA ALA A 25 -24.40 8.08 -19.41
C ALA A 25 -23.87 9.26 -20.22
N CYS A 26 -22.59 9.21 -20.56
CA CYS A 26 -21.93 10.19 -21.43
C CYS A 26 -22.46 10.02 -22.86
N LYS A 27 -23.33 10.94 -23.31
CA LYS A 27 -23.65 11.12 -24.72
C LYS A 27 -22.50 11.87 -25.39
N LYS A 28 -21.92 11.29 -26.44
CA LYS A 28 -21.06 12.01 -27.37
C LYS A 28 -21.77 13.27 -27.88
N SER A 29 -21.25 14.45 -27.59
CA SER A 29 -21.59 15.68 -28.27
C SER A 29 -20.41 16.06 -29.17
N GLU A 30 -20.66 16.04 -30.48
CA GLU A 30 -19.82 16.70 -31.45
C GLU A 30 -19.92 18.22 -31.19
N ALA A 31 -18.86 18.83 -30.72
CA ALA A 31 -18.72 20.28 -30.71
C ALA A 31 -17.41 20.63 -31.42
N ASN A 32 -17.57 21.15 -32.64
CA ASN A 32 -16.53 21.89 -33.35
C ASN A 32 -16.23 23.16 -32.56
N ASN A 33 -15.02 23.27 -32.05
CA ASN A 33 -14.38 24.55 -31.78
C ASN A 33 -12.86 24.39 -31.95
N ASP A 34 -12.36 24.79 -33.14
CA ASP A 34 -10.94 24.91 -33.45
C ASP A 34 -10.35 26.14 -32.71
N GLN A 35 -10.15 26.03 -31.40
CA GLN A 35 -9.12 26.77 -30.71
C GLN A 35 -7.98 25.78 -30.42
N LEU A 36 -6.95 25.84 -31.29
CA LEU A 36 -5.68 25.17 -31.07
C LEU A 36 -5.13 25.67 -29.73
N LEU A 37 -4.86 24.76 -28.79
CA LEU A 37 -3.93 25.05 -27.68
C LEU A 37 -2.64 25.57 -28.34
N PRO A 38 -1.95 26.56 -27.77
CA PRO A 38 -0.63 26.91 -28.24
C PRO A 38 0.19 25.63 -28.30
N GLU A 39 0.88 25.41 -29.40
CA GLU A 39 1.73 24.23 -29.62
C GLU A 39 2.76 24.20 -28.49
N VAL A 40 2.56 23.30 -27.52
CA VAL A 40 3.43 23.19 -26.35
C VAL A 40 4.73 22.55 -26.82
N ASN A 41 5.86 23.25 -26.58
CA ASN A 41 7.17 22.69 -26.87
C ASN A 41 7.45 21.49 -25.93
N PRO A 42 7.74 20.30 -26.47
CA PRO A 42 8.04 19.12 -25.62
C PRO A 42 9.26 19.33 -24.71
N GLY A 43 10.16 20.26 -25.06
CA GLY A 43 11.32 20.60 -24.25
C GLY A 43 11.05 21.56 -23.09
N ASP A 44 9.88 22.22 -23.10
CA ASP A 44 9.47 23.07 -21.98
C ASP A 44 8.55 22.35 -21.01
N ASP A 45 7.65 21.49 -21.51
CA ASP A 45 6.73 20.68 -20.71
C ASP A 45 6.28 19.45 -21.49
N PHE A 46 6.99 18.33 -21.30
CA PHE A 46 6.69 17.08 -21.99
C PHE A 46 5.37 16.46 -21.54
N TYR A 47 5.02 16.62 -20.27
CA TYR A 47 3.75 16.15 -19.73
C TYR A 47 2.56 16.78 -20.47
N THR A 48 2.53 18.10 -20.56
CA THR A 48 1.45 18.82 -21.25
C THR A 48 1.46 18.53 -22.75
N TYR A 49 2.63 18.45 -23.39
CA TYR A 49 2.77 18.07 -24.80
C TYR A 49 2.13 16.70 -25.09
N ALA A 50 2.50 15.68 -24.32
CA ALA A 50 2.05 14.32 -24.55
C ALA A 50 0.55 14.11 -24.20
N ASN A 51 0.02 14.87 -23.25
CA ASN A 51 -1.35 14.77 -22.77
C ASN A 51 -2.28 15.88 -23.31
N ALA A 52 -1.86 16.65 -24.32
CA ALA A 52 -2.57 17.85 -24.79
C ALA A 52 -4.03 17.60 -25.16
N GLU A 53 -4.32 16.55 -25.92
CA GLU A 53 -5.71 16.21 -26.33
C GLU A 53 -6.58 15.83 -25.12
N TRP A 54 -6.04 15.06 -24.19
CA TRP A 54 -6.73 14.68 -22.97
C TRP A 54 -7.00 15.90 -22.08
N LEU A 55 -5.99 16.74 -21.83
CA LEU A 55 -6.14 17.98 -21.06
C LEU A 55 -7.18 18.93 -21.69
N LYS A 56 -7.16 19.07 -23.03
CA LYS A 56 -8.16 19.84 -23.76
C LYS A 56 -9.58 19.28 -23.57
N SER A 57 -9.75 17.97 -23.51
CA SER A 57 -11.06 17.36 -23.28
C SER A 57 -11.65 17.69 -21.91
N LEU A 58 -10.82 18.14 -20.98
CA LEU A 58 -11.19 18.50 -19.61
C LEU A 58 -11.37 20.02 -19.41
N GLU A 59 -11.14 20.83 -20.45
CA GLU A 59 -11.33 22.29 -20.37
C GLU A 59 -12.79 22.65 -20.09
N GLY A 60 -12.99 23.61 -19.17
CA GLY A 60 -14.33 24.07 -18.78
C GLY A 60 -15.10 23.15 -17.82
N SER A 61 -14.52 22.02 -17.45
CA SER A 61 -15.02 21.21 -16.34
C SER A 61 -14.23 21.52 -15.07
N GLU A 62 -14.91 21.99 -14.04
CA GLU A 62 -14.30 21.96 -12.70
C GLU A 62 -14.13 20.50 -12.31
N PRO A 63 -12.93 20.07 -11.85
CA PRO A 63 -12.72 18.71 -11.44
C PRO A 63 -13.53 18.45 -10.16
N GLN A 64 -14.68 17.76 -10.31
CA GLN A 64 -15.48 17.29 -9.18
C GLN A 64 -14.84 16.06 -8.50
N GLU A 65 -13.96 15.40 -9.23
CA GLU A 65 -13.22 14.21 -8.81
C GLU A 65 -11.83 14.25 -9.46
N TRP A 66 -10.88 13.58 -8.85
CA TRP A 66 -9.55 13.38 -9.41
C TRP A 66 -9.65 12.59 -10.72
N GLN A 67 -9.04 13.07 -11.77
CA GLN A 67 -9.08 12.48 -13.10
C GLN A 67 -7.68 12.11 -13.57
N GLY A 68 -7.57 11.08 -14.39
CA GLY A 68 -6.32 10.59 -14.94
C GLY A 68 -6.25 9.08 -15.05
N PHE A 69 -5.23 8.57 -15.72
CA PHE A 69 -5.15 7.14 -16.05
C PHE A 69 -5.25 6.24 -14.82
N LEU A 70 -4.45 6.46 -13.78
CA LEU A 70 -4.48 5.64 -12.57
C LEU A 70 -5.74 5.85 -11.74
N TYR A 71 -6.28 7.08 -11.72
CA TYR A 71 -7.55 7.37 -11.02
C TYR A 71 -8.75 6.72 -11.70
N ASP A 72 -8.75 6.66 -13.04
CA ASP A 72 -9.82 6.00 -13.79
C ASP A 72 -9.81 4.49 -13.58
N ILE A 73 -8.62 3.88 -13.48
CA ILE A 73 -8.45 2.47 -13.10
C ILE A 73 -8.98 2.24 -11.69
N ALA A 74 -8.57 3.07 -10.72
CA ALA A 74 -9.01 2.95 -9.32
C ALA A 74 -10.54 3.09 -9.20
N ARG A 75 -11.14 4.03 -9.93
CA ARG A 75 -12.61 4.23 -9.98
C ARG A 75 -13.33 3.04 -10.59
N ALA A 76 -12.85 2.54 -11.73
CA ALA A 76 -13.42 1.36 -12.37
C ALA A 76 -13.30 0.11 -11.47
N ASN A 77 -12.19 -0.01 -10.76
CA ASN A 77 -12.00 -1.08 -9.80
C ASN A 77 -12.93 -0.95 -8.58
N SER A 78 -13.10 0.25 -8.04
CA SER A 78 -14.04 0.52 -6.94
C SER A 78 -15.48 0.16 -7.32
N ALA A 79 -15.89 0.41 -8.57
CA ALA A 79 -17.20 -0.03 -9.06
C ALA A 79 -17.35 -1.56 -9.06
N LYS A 80 -16.28 -2.30 -9.43
CA LYS A 80 -16.28 -3.78 -9.35
C LYS A 80 -16.38 -4.26 -7.90
N VAL A 81 -15.64 -3.62 -6.98
CA VAL A 81 -15.70 -3.92 -5.54
C VAL A 81 -17.12 -3.74 -5.01
N GLN A 82 -17.78 -2.64 -5.37
CA GLN A 82 -19.17 -2.39 -4.98
C GLN A 82 -20.12 -3.48 -5.46
N VAL A 83 -19.98 -3.92 -6.71
CA VAL A 83 -20.79 -5.04 -7.25
C VAL A 83 -20.58 -6.32 -6.44
N VAL A 84 -19.33 -6.61 -6.08
CA VAL A 84 -19.00 -7.78 -5.24
C VAL A 84 -19.63 -7.64 -3.86
N MET A 85 -19.45 -6.50 -3.19
CA MET A 85 -20.00 -6.25 -1.86
C MET A 85 -21.53 -6.41 -1.83
N GLU A 86 -22.24 -5.81 -2.79
CA GLU A 86 -23.71 -5.94 -2.89
C GLU A 86 -24.18 -7.38 -3.17
N ALA A 87 -23.33 -8.24 -3.71
CA ALA A 87 -23.63 -9.66 -3.90
C ALA A 87 -23.39 -10.50 -2.64
N MET A 88 -22.45 -10.09 -1.76
CA MET A 88 -22.03 -10.85 -0.58
C MET A 88 -23.15 -11.03 0.46
N PRO A 89 -23.38 -12.26 0.95
CA PRO A 89 -24.36 -12.50 2.02
C PRO A 89 -24.00 -11.76 3.32
N GLU A 90 -22.73 -11.71 3.66
CA GLU A 90 -22.20 -11.07 4.86
C GLU A 90 -22.50 -9.55 4.85
N TYR A 91 -22.26 -8.89 3.73
CA TYR A 91 -22.52 -7.47 3.58
C TYR A 91 -24.03 -7.15 3.65
N LYS A 92 -24.87 -8.00 3.05
CA LYS A 92 -26.33 -7.87 3.16
C LYS A 92 -26.83 -8.01 4.59
N ALA A 93 -26.29 -8.98 5.34
CA ALA A 93 -26.64 -9.19 6.74
C ALA A 93 -26.25 -7.97 7.58
N LEU A 94 -25.04 -7.43 7.40
CA LEU A 94 -24.60 -6.22 8.11
C LEU A 94 -25.45 -4.99 7.79
N LYS A 95 -25.81 -4.78 6.53
CA LYS A 95 -26.73 -3.69 6.13
C LYS A 95 -28.11 -3.86 6.80
N GLN A 96 -28.63 -5.08 6.85
CA GLN A 96 -29.90 -5.36 7.51
C GLN A 96 -29.81 -5.11 9.02
N ALA A 97 -28.77 -5.61 9.68
CA ALA A 97 -28.54 -5.38 11.11
C ALA A 97 -28.37 -3.89 11.43
N GLY A 98 -27.59 -3.16 10.61
CA GLY A 98 -27.43 -1.72 10.73
C GLY A 98 -28.73 -0.94 10.59
N ALA A 99 -29.60 -1.32 9.64
CA ALA A 99 -30.92 -0.73 9.48
C ALA A 99 -31.86 -0.98 10.66
N ASN A 100 -31.66 -2.06 11.42
CA ASN A 100 -32.44 -2.43 12.59
C ASN A 100 -31.83 -1.95 13.91
N ARG A 101 -30.71 -1.23 13.92
CA ARG A 101 -29.93 -0.91 15.12
C ARG A 101 -30.72 -0.20 16.21
N GLU A 102 -31.51 0.82 15.84
CA GLU A 102 -32.32 1.57 16.79
C GLU A 102 -33.40 0.71 17.45
N LYS A 103 -34.03 -0.17 16.68
CA LYS A 103 -35.01 -1.11 17.20
C LYS A 103 -34.40 -2.10 18.20
N ASN A 104 -33.15 -2.46 18.00
CA ASN A 104 -32.43 -3.48 18.76
C ASN A 104 -31.42 -2.87 19.75
N LEU A 105 -31.48 -1.56 20.00
CA LEU A 105 -30.50 -0.84 20.80
C LEU A 105 -30.29 -1.45 22.20
N GLU A 106 -31.40 -1.68 22.94
CA GLU A 106 -31.34 -2.25 24.30
C GLU A 106 -30.66 -3.64 24.30
N ALA A 107 -31.04 -4.51 23.34
CA ALA A 107 -30.43 -5.84 23.22
C ALA A 107 -28.94 -5.78 22.84
N SER A 108 -28.56 -4.82 21.96
CA SER A 108 -27.17 -4.61 21.57
C SER A 108 -26.31 -4.11 22.75
N VAL A 109 -26.80 -3.15 23.51
CA VAL A 109 -26.10 -2.62 24.68
C VAL A 109 -25.94 -3.69 25.76
N LEU A 110 -27.00 -4.46 26.06
CA LEU A 110 -26.93 -5.58 27.02
C LEU A 110 -25.88 -6.62 26.60
N LEU A 111 -25.82 -6.96 25.30
CA LEU A 111 -24.80 -7.88 24.78
C LEU A 111 -23.38 -7.34 24.99
N VAL A 112 -23.15 -6.07 24.72
CA VAL A 112 -21.84 -5.42 24.91
C VAL A 112 -21.43 -5.43 26.37
N GLU A 113 -22.35 -5.09 27.29
CA GLU A 113 -22.10 -5.13 28.74
C GLU A 113 -21.81 -6.55 29.24
N GLU A 114 -22.52 -7.55 28.73
CA GLU A 114 -22.28 -8.97 29.03
C GLU A 114 -20.89 -9.40 28.57
N ILE A 115 -20.47 -9.04 27.37
CA ILE A 115 -19.15 -9.34 26.83
C ILE A 115 -18.06 -8.71 27.69
N ALA A 116 -18.16 -7.41 27.99
CA ALA A 116 -17.20 -6.70 28.82
C ALA A 116 -17.11 -7.34 30.22
N SER A 117 -18.24 -7.65 30.83
CA SER A 117 -18.31 -8.29 32.15
C SER A 117 -17.74 -9.71 32.14
N SER A 118 -18.07 -10.51 31.12
CA SER A 118 -17.58 -11.89 30.98
C SER A 118 -16.07 -11.93 30.77
N LEU A 119 -15.53 -10.99 30.00
CA LEU A 119 -14.09 -10.90 29.73
C LEU A 119 -13.29 -10.63 31.01
N LEU A 120 -13.84 -9.84 31.92
CA LEU A 120 -13.22 -9.44 33.19
C LEU A 120 -13.57 -10.36 34.37
N ALA A 121 -14.54 -11.26 34.19
CA ALA A 121 -15.08 -12.09 35.26
C ALA A 121 -14.00 -12.93 35.97
N GLY A 122 -13.91 -12.78 37.29
CA GLY A 122 -12.98 -13.50 38.13
C GLY A 122 -11.53 -13.02 38.10
N ALA A 123 -11.19 -12.02 37.29
CA ALA A 123 -9.84 -11.48 37.22
C ALA A 123 -9.54 -10.62 38.47
N THR A 124 -8.63 -11.05 39.31
CA THR A 124 -8.22 -10.41 40.58
C THR A 124 -6.71 -10.25 40.71
N THR A 125 -5.94 -10.99 39.93
CA THR A 125 -4.48 -10.96 39.91
C THR A 125 -3.97 -10.30 38.64
N LYS A 126 -2.67 -9.97 38.62
CA LYS A 126 -2.02 -9.38 37.45
C LYS A 126 -2.00 -10.34 36.27
N GLU A 127 -1.74 -11.61 36.53
CA GLU A 127 -1.72 -12.68 35.53
C GLU A 127 -3.10 -12.83 34.86
N GLU A 128 -4.18 -12.79 35.67
CA GLU A 128 -5.55 -12.86 35.14
C GLU A 128 -5.89 -11.61 34.31
N ALA A 129 -5.38 -10.44 34.68
CA ALA A 129 -5.52 -9.21 33.87
C ALA A 129 -4.78 -9.32 32.53
N TYR A 130 -3.59 -9.93 32.49
CA TYR A 130 -2.85 -10.16 31.25
C TYR A 130 -3.59 -11.17 30.34
N ILE A 131 -4.20 -12.21 30.91
CA ILE A 131 -5.08 -13.12 30.17
C ILE A 131 -6.29 -12.36 29.60
N ALA A 132 -6.85 -11.42 30.34
CA ALA A 132 -7.97 -10.59 29.86
C ALA A 132 -7.55 -9.69 28.68
N ILE A 133 -6.33 -9.13 28.67
CA ILE A 133 -5.75 -8.45 27.51
C ILE A 133 -5.75 -9.38 26.28
N GLY A 134 -5.23 -10.58 26.43
CA GLY A 134 -5.20 -11.56 25.33
C GLY A 134 -6.59 -11.92 24.80
N LYS A 135 -7.58 -12.04 25.68
CA LYS A 135 -8.98 -12.26 25.27
C LYS A 135 -9.55 -11.06 24.49
N ALA A 136 -9.22 -9.83 24.90
CA ALA A 136 -9.65 -8.62 24.19
C ALA A 136 -8.98 -8.50 22.81
N ILE A 137 -7.70 -8.86 22.70
CA ILE A 137 -6.99 -8.97 21.41
C ILE A 137 -7.69 -9.99 20.51
N ARG A 138 -8.07 -11.13 21.04
CA ARG A 138 -8.81 -12.18 20.31
C ARG A 138 -10.18 -11.68 19.83
N LEU A 139 -10.87 -10.85 20.60
CA LEU A 139 -12.13 -10.19 20.19
C LEU A 139 -11.93 -9.13 19.12
N GLY A 140 -10.68 -8.77 18.78
CA GLY A 140 -10.38 -7.75 17.79
C GLY A 140 -10.67 -6.34 18.30
N ILE A 141 -10.27 -6.00 19.54
CA ILE A 141 -10.39 -4.64 20.10
C ILE A 141 -9.15 -3.83 19.70
N PRO A 142 -9.22 -2.94 18.68
CA PRO A 142 -8.04 -2.32 18.09
C PRO A 142 -7.30 -1.36 19.03
N SER A 143 -8.03 -0.73 19.97
CA SER A 143 -7.44 0.16 20.97
C SER A 143 -6.54 -0.55 21.99
N ILE A 144 -6.57 -1.89 22.03
CA ILE A 144 -5.68 -2.73 22.86
C ILE A 144 -4.55 -3.26 22.01
N ALA A 145 -4.85 -4.04 21.00
CA ALA A 145 -3.95 -4.49 19.95
C ALA A 145 -4.71 -5.22 18.83
N THR A 146 -4.12 -5.31 17.65
CA THR A 146 -4.65 -6.08 16.52
C THR A 146 -3.82 -7.32 16.26
N LEU A 147 -4.47 -8.43 15.88
CA LEU A 147 -3.84 -9.71 15.60
C LEU A 147 -3.53 -9.81 14.10
N HIS A 148 -2.28 -10.18 13.79
CA HIS A 148 -1.76 -10.26 12.43
C HIS A 148 -1.01 -11.56 12.18
N THR A 149 -0.79 -11.89 10.90
CA THR A 149 0.11 -12.96 10.48
C THR A 149 1.35 -12.36 9.82
N ALA A 150 2.49 -13.03 9.97
CA ALA A 150 3.70 -12.69 9.26
C ALA A 150 4.51 -13.95 8.94
N ARG A 151 5.45 -13.81 8.01
CA ARG A 151 6.43 -14.84 7.69
C ARG A 151 7.49 -14.91 8.79
N CYS A 152 7.74 -16.10 9.32
CA CYS A 152 8.92 -16.38 10.09
C CYS A 152 10.12 -16.54 9.15
N LEU A 153 11.14 -15.71 9.31
CA LEU A 153 12.32 -15.74 8.44
C LEU A 153 13.21 -16.96 8.68
N GLU A 154 13.09 -17.62 9.84
CA GLU A 154 13.93 -18.76 10.22
C GLU A 154 13.55 -20.03 9.44
N ASP A 155 12.26 -20.26 9.18
CA ASP A 155 11.76 -21.52 8.61
C ASP A 155 10.74 -21.31 7.47
N ASN A 156 10.52 -20.08 7.02
CA ASN A 156 9.58 -19.71 5.96
C ASN A 156 8.14 -20.14 6.21
N THR A 157 7.72 -20.24 7.48
CA THR A 157 6.33 -20.54 7.83
C THR A 157 5.60 -19.31 8.34
N LEU A 158 4.26 -19.34 8.28
CA LEU A 158 3.43 -18.28 8.83
C LEU A 158 3.32 -18.41 10.36
N GLY A 159 3.62 -17.33 11.04
CA GLY A 159 3.37 -17.11 12.44
C GLY A 159 2.34 -16.00 12.66
N PHE A 160 2.15 -15.60 13.92
CA PHE A 160 1.31 -14.48 14.29
C PHE A 160 2.04 -13.54 15.25
N TYR A 161 1.63 -12.28 15.26
CA TYR A 161 2.04 -11.30 16.25
C TYR A 161 0.84 -10.38 16.54
N PHE A 162 0.93 -9.59 17.59
CA PHE A 162 -0.04 -8.55 17.86
C PHE A 162 0.63 -7.18 17.74
N MET A 163 -0.03 -6.29 17.02
CA MET A 163 0.42 -4.92 16.80
C MET A 163 -0.30 -3.99 17.77
N LEU A 164 0.47 -3.20 18.50
CA LEU A 164 -0.03 -2.21 19.45
C LEU A 164 -0.52 -0.96 18.72
N PRO A 165 -1.54 -0.27 19.26
CA PRO A 165 -1.95 1.02 18.70
C PRO A 165 -0.80 2.03 18.83
N TYR A 166 -0.55 2.79 17.77
CA TYR A 166 0.48 3.84 17.77
C TYR A 166 0.24 4.87 18.86
N PRO A 167 1.30 5.36 19.54
CA PRO A 167 1.20 6.55 20.35
C PRO A 167 0.76 7.72 19.47
N LYS A 168 -0.21 8.53 19.93
CA LYS A 168 -0.38 9.88 19.37
C LYS A 168 0.94 10.60 19.57
N GLU A 169 1.53 11.12 18.49
CA GLU A 169 2.60 12.10 18.60
C GLU A 169 2.06 13.28 19.44
N GLU A 170 2.81 13.69 20.46
CA GLU A 170 2.57 14.96 21.10
C GLU A 170 2.66 16.03 20.01
N GLU A 171 1.62 16.87 19.87
CA GLU A 171 1.60 17.98 18.94
C GLU A 171 2.89 18.77 19.07
N SER A 172 3.82 18.59 18.15
CA SER A 172 4.96 19.47 18.04
C SER A 172 4.46 20.82 17.54
N VAL A 173 4.51 21.82 18.41
CA VAL A 173 4.11 23.21 18.15
C VAL A 173 5.15 23.89 17.23
N SER A 174 5.50 23.28 16.12
CA SER A 174 6.21 23.95 15.03
C SER A 174 5.90 23.23 13.74
N GLY A 175 5.25 23.93 12.84
CA GLY A 175 4.80 23.41 11.57
C GLY A 175 5.91 22.69 10.79
N VAL A 176 5.45 21.70 10.00
CA VAL A 176 6.24 20.89 9.09
C VAL A 176 7.21 19.94 9.79
N HIS A 177 6.69 18.90 10.40
CA HIS A 177 7.43 17.63 10.43
C HIS A 177 6.66 16.64 9.56
N SER A 178 7.20 16.45 8.36
CA SER A 178 7.05 15.20 7.63
C SER A 178 7.45 14.11 8.61
N THR A 179 6.49 13.33 9.10
CA THR A 179 6.78 11.98 9.56
C THR A 179 7.35 11.29 8.33
N THR A 180 8.67 11.32 8.22
CA THR A 180 9.34 10.52 7.22
C THR A 180 8.85 9.11 7.40
N ALA A 181 8.46 8.44 6.33
CA ALA A 181 8.05 7.04 6.28
C ALA A 181 9.05 6.06 6.94
N THR A 182 10.11 6.58 7.54
CA THR A 182 11.16 5.88 8.27
C THR A 182 10.72 5.31 9.62
N ASP A 183 9.63 5.78 10.23
CA ASP A 183 9.21 5.32 11.55
C ASP A 183 8.17 4.19 11.50
N TYR A 184 7.65 3.85 10.31
CA TYR A 184 6.67 2.76 10.10
C TYR A 184 7.29 1.36 10.01
N HIS A 185 8.53 1.17 10.48
CA HIS A 185 9.30 -0.05 10.27
C HIS A 185 9.16 -1.13 11.35
N VAL A 186 7.98 -1.32 11.89
CA VAL A 186 7.74 -2.52 12.72
C VAL A 186 7.77 -3.78 11.85
N ALA A 187 7.36 -3.68 10.59
CA ALA A 187 7.32 -4.83 9.68
C ALA A 187 8.67 -5.25 9.09
N SER A 188 9.63 -4.36 9.09
CA SER A 188 10.97 -4.65 8.58
C SER A 188 11.94 -5.11 9.66
N LYS A 189 11.51 -5.16 10.92
CA LYS A 189 12.29 -5.81 11.95
C LYS A 189 12.10 -7.32 11.82
N ARG A 190 13.19 -8.03 11.90
CA ARG A 190 13.24 -9.49 11.91
C ARG A 190 12.35 -9.99 13.04
N LEU A 191 11.14 -10.44 12.69
CA LEU A 191 10.27 -11.12 13.62
C LEU A 191 10.83 -12.53 13.86
N SER A 192 11.39 -12.73 15.04
CA SER A 192 11.92 -14.03 15.48
C SER A 192 10.86 -14.82 16.24
N ARG A 193 10.96 -16.14 16.20
CA ARG A 193 10.09 -16.96 17.03
C ARG A 193 10.30 -16.67 18.50
N TYR A 194 9.20 -16.50 19.20
CA TYR A 194 9.20 -16.43 20.65
C TYR A 194 9.62 -17.76 21.26
N VAL A 195 10.66 -17.74 22.08
CA VAL A 195 11.13 -18.91 22.80
C VAL A 195 10.71 -18.79 24.27
N GLN A 196 9.70 -19.56 24.64
CA GLN A 196 9.24 -19.62 26.02
C GLN A 196 10.35 -20.17 26.93
N ASP A 197 10.83 -19.37 27.89
CA ASP A 197 11.75 -19.89 28.94
C ASP A 197 10.96 -20.63 30.03
N THR A 198 10.88 -21.92 29.86
CA THR A 198 10.16 -22.79 30.80
C THR A 198 10.84 -22.90 32.19
N ARG A 199 12.04 -22.31 32.39
CA ARG A 199 12.80 -22.40 33.65
C ARG A 199 12.46 -21.30 34.63
N SER A 200 12.08 -20.13 34.14
CA SER A 200 11.80 -18.92 34.94
C SER A 200 10.32 -18.73 35.29
N GLY A 201 9.44 -19.66 34.86
CA GLY A 201 7.99 -19.51 34.97
C GLY A 201 7.39 -18.78 33.77
N LYS A 202 6.06 -18.59 33.77
CA LYS A 202 5.37 -17.83 32.72
C LYS A 202 5.68 -16.33 32.82
N THR A 203 5.95 -15.73 31.68
CA THR A 203 6.14 -14.29 31.53
C THR A 203 4.79 -13.57 31.30
N THR A 204 4.78 -12.24 31.32
CA THR A 204 3.61 -11.42 30.97
C THR A 204 3.11 -11.75 29.57
N VAL A 205 4.03 -11.95 28.61
CA VAL A 205 3.69 -12.37 27.24
C VAL A 205 2.99 -13.72 27.22
N ASP A 206 3.45 -14.70 28.02
CA ASP A 206 2.84 -16.04 28.08
C ASP A 206 1.37 -15.98 28.54
N TYR A 207 1.05 -15.11 29.50
CA TYR A 207 -0.33 -14.92 29.96
C TYR A 207 -1.19 -14.22 28.89
N ILE A 208 -0.65 -13.24 28.16
CA ILE A 208 -1.35 -12.62 27.04
C ILE A 208 -1.64 -13.67 25.95
N LEU A 209 -0.64 -14.47 25.58
CA LEU A 209 -0.79 -15.54 24.57
C LEU A 209 -1.81 -16.60 25.00
N GLU A 210 -1.87 -16.93 26.29
CA GLU A 210 -2.92 -17.81 26.85
C GLU A 210 -4.32 -17.23 26.60
N GLY A 211 -4.49 -15.92 26.81
CA GLY A 211 -5.74 -15.22 26.53
C GLY A 211 -6.10 -15.18 25.05
N ILE A 212 -5.13 -14.98 24.17
CA ILE A 212 -5.32 -15.05 22.70
C ILE A 212 -5.76 -16.46 22.29
N GLY A 213 -5.19 -17.50 22.93
CA GLY A 213 -5.57 -18.90 22.67
C GLY A 213 -5.02 -19.48 21.38
N LEU A 214 -3.94 -18.92 20.83
CA LEU A 214 -3.14 -19.48 19.75
C LEU A 214 -1.91 -20.19 20.31
N ASP A 215 -1.36 -21.15 19.54
CA ASP A 215 -0.17 -21.88 19.95
C ASP A 215 1.06 -20.95 19.96
N ALA A 216 1.61 -20.72 21.14
CA ALA A 216 2.73 -19.80 21.37
C ALA A 216 3.98 -20.11 20.51
N LYS A 217 4.14 -21.36 20.07
CA LYS A 217 5.26 -21.74 19.17
C LYS A 217 5.22 -21.01 17.81
N TYR A 218 4.07 -20.44 17.42
CA TYR A 218 3.92 -19.65 16.20
C TYR A 218 3.93 -18.14 16.46
N TYR A 219 4.08 -17.73 17.72
CA TYR A 219 4.19 -16.31 18.05
C TYR A 219 5.52 -15.74 17.56
N LEU A 220 5.45 -14.61 16.91
CA LEU A 220 6.59 -13.86 16.41
C LEU A 220 6.76 -12.60 17.28
N TYR A 221 7.97 -12.38 17.75
CA TYR A 221 8.28 -11.39 18.76
C TYR A 221 9.15 -10.28 18.20
N ASP A 222 8.89 -9.05 18.62
CA ASP A 222 9.69 -7.87 18.31
C ASP A 222 10.05 -7.06 19.57
N ASP A 223 10.97 -6.10 19.44
CA ASP A 223 11.42 -5.26 20.55
C ASP A 223 10.32 -4.32 21.08
N ILE A 224 9.33 -3.96 20.25
CA ILE A 224 8.22 -3.07 20.66
C ILE A 224 7.35 -3.75 21.70
N THR A 225 7.14 -5.04 21.54
CA THR A 225 6.43 -5.84 22.54
C THR A 225 7.15 -5.83 23.90
N THR A 226 8.50 -5.74 23.91
CA THR A 226 9.28 -5.63 25.15
C THR A 226 8.97 -4.36 25.92
N ASP A 227 8.96 -3.23 25.25
CA ASP A 227 8.68 -1.93 25.85
C ASP A 227 7.24 -1.86 26.38
N PHE A 228 6.27 -2.33 25.58
CA PHE A 228 4.88 -2.45 26.01
C PHE A 228 4.70 -3.29 27.26
N VAL A 229 5.34 -4.46 27.31
CA VAL A 229 5.28 -5.34 28.46
C VAL A 229 5.89 -4.67 29.70
N ALA A 230 7.03 -4.01 29.53
CA ALA A 230 7.69 -3.29 30.63
C ALA A 230 6.80 -2.16 31.20
N GLU A 231 6.10 -1.40 30.33
CA GLU A 231 5.12 -0.39 30.74
C GLU A 231 3.91 -1.04 31.44
N LEU A 232 3.37 -2.10 30.84
CA LEU A 232 2.20 -2.81 31.38
C LEU A 232 2.46 -3.38 32.78
N GLU A 233 3.68 -3.84 33.05
CA GLU A 233 4.10 -4.36 34.35
C GLU A 233 4.12 -3.30 35.46
N GLN A 234 4.17 -2.02 35.13
CA GLN A 234 4.10 -0.90 36.07
C GLN A 234 2.65 -0.52 36.45
N ILE A 235 1.65 -0.94 35.70
CA ILE A 235 0.26 -0.55 35.90
C ILE A 235 -0.40 -1.43 36.97
N ASP A 236 -1.26 -0.83 37.80
CA ASP A 236 -2.06 -1.55 38.79
C ASP A 236 -3.11 -2.46 38.11
N THR A 237 -3.33 -3.63 38.69
CA THR A 237 -4.28 -4.66 38.17
C THR A 237 -5.67 -4.08 37.93
N LYS A 238 -6.19 -3.26 38.86
CA LYS A 238 -7.53 -2.67 38.72
C LYS A 238 -7.59 -1.65 37.57
N GLU A 239 -6.52 -0.92 37.38
CA GLU A 239 -6.40 0.03 36.27
C GLU A 239 -6.33 -0.72 34.93
N ILE A 240 -5.57 -1.81 34.81
CA ILE A 240 -5.54 -2.66 33.62
C ILE A 240 -6.95 -3.15 33.29
N LEU A 241 -7.63 -3.76 34.27
CA LEU A 241 -8.98 -4.32 34.05
C LEU A 241 -10.00 -3.25 33.69
N LYS A 242 -9.93 -2.08 34.34
CA LYS A 242 -10.78 -0.93 33.99
C LYS A 242 -10.55 -0.50 32.54
N ASN A 243 -9.29 -0.32 32.14
CA ASN A 243 -8.93 0.12 30.79
C ASN A 243 -9.38 -0.89 29.72
N ILE A 244 -9.28 -2.19 29.98
CA ILE A 244 -9.81 -3.23 29.08
C ILE A 244 -11.33 -3.10 28.95
N GLY A 245 -12.05 -2.95 30.08
CA GLY A 245 -13.50 -2.78 30.08
C GLY A 245 -13.94 -1.54 29.29
N ASP A 246 -13.29 -0.41 29.53
CA ASP A 246 -13.56 0.84 28.84
C ASP A 246 -13.29 0.72 27.33
N ALA A 247 -12.20 0.06 26.94
CA ALA A 247 -11.85 -0.16 25.54
C ALA A 247 -12.87 -1.06 24.80
N VAL A 248 -13.30 -2.15 25.44
CA VAL A 248 -14.33 -3.05 24.88
C VAL A 248 -15.67 -2.33 24.74
N LEU A 249 -16.07 -1.57 25.75
CA LEU A 249 -17.32 -0.78 25.70
C LEU A 249 -17.24 0.29 24.60
N ALA A 250 -16.16 1.08 24.56
CA ALA A 250 -15.98 2.13 23.55
C ALA A 250 -16.05 1.58 22.13
N GLU A 251 -15.34 0.49 21.86
CA GLU A 251 -15.30 -0.13 20.52
C GLU A 251 -16.67 -0.69 20.11
N LEU A 252 -17.29 -1.51 20.97
CA LEU A 252 -18.48 -2.25 20.57
C LEU A 252 -19.76 -1.41 20.63
N LEU A 253 -19.86 -0.42 21.52
CA LEU A 253 -21.01 0.49 21.58
C LEU A 253 -21.12 1.36 20.33
N CYS A 254 -20.02 1.66 19.64
CA CYS A 254 -20.05 2.37 18.36
C CYS A 254 -20.91 1.69 17.29
N TYR A 255 -21.12 0.40 17.39
CA TYR A 255 -22.03 -0.35 16.48
C TYR A 255 -23.49 -0.32 16.91
N CYS A 256 -23.81 0.23 18.09
CA CYS A 256 -25.16 0.19 18.65
C CYS A 256 -26.02 1.40 18.24
N SER A 257 -25.47 2.61 18.19
CA SER A 257 -26.19 3.82 17.78
C SER A 257 -25.25 4.93 17.30
N ASP A 258 -25.82 5.89 16.56
CA ASP A 258 -25.08 7.07 16.08
C ASP A 258 -24.59 7.94 17.26
N ASP A 259 -25.34 8.00 18.35
CA ASP A 259 -24.92 8.74 19.54
C ASP A 259 -23.71 8.12 20.22
N TYR A 260 -23.65 6.79 20.33
CA TYR A 260 -22.46 6.09 20.83
C TYR A 260 -21.27 6.23 19.88
N ALA A 261 -21.48 6.09 18.57
CA ALA A 261 -20.41 6.28 17.59
C ALA A 261 -19.80 7.69 17.73
N ARG A 262 -20.63 8.73 17.81
CA ARG A 262 -20.18 10.11 18.00
C ARG A 262 -19.48 10.32 19.35
N GLN A 263 -20.01 9.74 20.43
CA GLN A 263 -19.47 9.88 21.78
C GLN A 263 -18.08 9.27 21.90
N TYR A 264 -17.91 8.04 21.45
CA TYR A 264 -16.66 7.29 21.64
C TYR A 264 -15.57 7.58 20.60
N THR A 265 -15.92 8.26 19.51
CA THR A 265 -14.95 8.78 18.54
C THR A 265 -14.67 10.28 18.73
N GLU A 266 -15.14 10.88 19.83
CA GLU A 266 -14.98 12.32 20.12
C GLU A 266 -15.50 13.21 18.96
N GLY A 267 -16.51 12.74 18.22
CA GLY A 267 -17.09 13.44 17.08
C GLY A 267 -16.34 13.28 15.76
N GLU A 268 -15.31 12.45 15.69
CA GLU A 268 -14.63 12.12 14.44
C GLU A 268 -15.54 11.33 13.48
N VAL A 269 -16.53 10.62 14.03
CA VAL A 269 -17.54 9.86 13.29
C VAL A 269 -18.93 10.30 13.74
N ASN A 270 -19.84 10.53 12.81
CA ASN A 270 -21.16 11.06 13.11
C ASN A 270 -22.29 10.01 13.07
N SER A 271 -22.01 8.84 12.53
CA SER A 271 -23.01 7.77 12.40
C SER A 271 -22.37 6.38 12.48
N VAL A 272 -23.19 5.38 12.83
CA VAL A 272 -22.81 3.96 12.78
C VAL A 272 -22.39 3.57 11.35
N GLU A 273 -23.03 4.11 10.34
CA GLU A 273 -22.74 3.84 8.93
C GLU A 273 -21.34 4.31 8.55
N GLU A 274 -20.94 5.50 8.98
CA GLU A 274 -19.59 6.03 8.85
C GLU A 274 -18.59 5.20 9.66
N TYR A 275 -18.94 4.81 10.89
CA TYR A 275 -18.10 3.94 11.71
C TYR A 275 -17.86 2.58 11.07
N ILE A 276 -18.91 1.94 10.53
CA ILE A 276 -18.83 0.67 9.79
C ILE A 276 -17.89 0.82 8.58
N SER A 277 -18.03 1.87 7.79
CA SER A 277 -17.21 2.06 6.60
C SER A 277 -15.72 2.19 6.92
N ARG A 278 -15.37 2.73 8.08
CA ARG A 278 -13.99 2.87 8.55
C ARG A 278 -13.44 1.61 9.22
N SER A 279 -14.25 0.98 10.07
CA SER A 279 -13.79 -0.15 10.90
C SER A 279 -13.89 -1.50 10.20
N LEU A 280 -14.95 -1.74 9.41
CA LEU A 280 -15.20 -3.04 8.80
C LEU A 280 -14.37 -3.32 7.55
N GLN A 281 -13.66 -2.35 6.98
CA GLN A 281 -12.70 -2.65 5.91
C GLN A 281 -11.64 -3.67 6.37
N TYR A 282 -11.26 -3.68 7.65
CA TYR A 282 -10.36 -4.70 8.21
C TYR A 282 -11.05 -6.07 8.34
N ASP A 283 -12.28 -6.08 8.80
CA ASP A 283 -13.01 -7.31 9.06
C ASP A 283 -13.63 -7.91 7.79
N LEU A 284 -14.10 -7.07 6.86
CA LEU A 284 -14.66 -7.48 5.57
C LEU A 284 -13.61 -7.64 4.46
N GLY A 285 -12.47 -6.97 4.55
CA GLY A 285 -11.49 -6.89 3.47
C GLY A 285 -11.00 -8.25 2.97
N TYR A 286 -10.87 -9.22 3.87
CA TYR A 286 -10.55 -10.60 3.51
C TYR A 286 -11.65 -11.24 2.65
N TYR A 287 -12.91 -11.11 3.06
CA TYR A 287 -14.04 -11.69 2.34
C TYR A 287 -14.27 -10.99 1.01
N ILE A 288 -14.18 -9.66 0.98
CA ILE A 288 -14.23 -8.89 -0.27
C ILE A 288 -13.11 -9.34 -1.20
N SER A 289 -11.88 -9.50 -0.69
CA SER A 289 -10.74 -9.98 -1.47
C SER A 289 -10.99 -11.37 -2.04
N TYR A 290 -11.54 -12.27 -1.24
CA TYR A 290 -11.91 -13.63 -1.67
C TYR A 290 -12.96 -13.61 -2.79
N TYR A 291 -14.10 -12.94 -2.56
CA TYR A 291 -15.18 -12.86 -3.54
C TYR A 291 -14.78 -12.09 -4.80
N PHE A 292 -13.98 -11.02 -4.64
CA PHE A 292 -13.44 -10.26 -5.76
C PHE A 292 -12.55 -11.13 -6.66
N SER A 293 -11.68 -11.92 -6.07
CA SER A 293 -10.79 -12.84 -6.80
C SER A 293 -11.57 -13.95 -7.53
N GLN A 294 -12.71 -14.37 -7.00
CA GLN A 294 -13.60 -15.33 -7.70
C GLN A 294 -14.36 -14.68 -8.84
N ALA A 295 -14.81 -13.43 -8.67
CA ALA A 295 -15.59 -12.71 -9.67
C ALA A 295 -14.73 -12.17 -10.82
N TYR A 296 -13.47 -11.81 -10.52
CA TYR A 296 -12.53 -11.18 -11.45
C TYR A 296 -11.18 -11.92 -11.45
N PRO A 297 -11.11 -13.14 -12.02
CA PRO A 297 -9.87 -13.91 -12.09
C PRO A 297 -8.87 -13.25 -13.05
N THR A 298 -7.58 -13.35 -12.73
CA THR A 298 -6.48 -12.74 -13.51
C THR A 298 -5.71 -13.74 -14.37
N ASP A 299 -6.15 -15.00 -14.44
CA ASP A 299 -5.44 -16.09 -15.12
C ASP A 299 -5.10 -15.80 -16.59
N SER A 300 -5.94 -15.02 -17.29
CA SER A 300 -5.70 -14.66 -18.70
C SER A 300 -4.59 -13.60 -18.88
N ALA A 301 -4.40 -12.74 -17.90
CA ALA A 301 -3.39 -11.67 -17.93
C ALA A 301 -2.05 -12.14 -17.36
N GLU A 302 -2.07 -13.06 -16.41
CA GLU A 302 -0.91 -13.48 -15.64
C GLU A 302 0.28 -13.94 -16.50
N PRO A 303 0.12 -14.75 -17.57
CA PRO A 303 1.25 -15.14 -18.41
C PRO A 303 1.99 -13.95 -19.04
N ALA A 304 1.26 -12.88 -19.44
CA ALA A 304 1.87 -11.68 -20.00
C ALA A 304 2.67 -10.90 -18.95
N PHE A 305 2.13 -10.75 -17.74
CA PHE A 305 2.80 -10.06 -16.63
C PHE A 305 4.01 -10.86 -16.12
N CYS A 306 3.91 -12.18 -16.03
CA CYS A 306 5.06 -13.03 -15.68
C CYS A 306 6.19 -12.90 -16.69
N ALA A 307 5.89 -12.98 -18.00
CA ALA A 307 6.88 -12.81 -19.06
C ALA A 307 7.53 -11.42 -18.98
N LEU A 308 6.71 -10.37 -18.82
CA LEU A 308 7.16 -9.00 -18.68
C LEU A 308 8.12 -8.84 -17.50
N GLY A 309 7.79 -9.37 -16.32
CA GLY A 309 8.66 -9.29 -15.14
C GLY A 309 9.99 -10.04 -15.32
N ASP A 310 9.99 -11.22 -15.96
CA ASP A 310 11.22 -11.96 -16.25
C ASP A 310 12.13 -11.21 -17.23
N GLU A 311 11.54 -10.59 -18.25
CA GLU A 311 12.24 -9.77 -19.23
C GLU A 311 12.86 -8.53 -18.61
N LEU A 312 12.14 -7.86 -17.68
CA LEU A 312 12.63 -6.66 -16.99
C LEU A 312 13.71 -6.98 -15.96
N ILE A 313 13.62 -8.08 -15.24
CA ILE A 313 14.70 -8.57 -14.37
C ILE A 313 15.96 -8.83 -15.19
N ALA A 314 15.83 -9.46 -16.36
CA ALA A 314 16.97 -9.69 -17.26
C ALA A 314 17.56 -8.38 -17.80
N SER A 315 16.71 -7.37 -18.09
CA SER A 315 17.15 -6.03 -18.50
C SER A 315 17.93 -5.33 -17.37
N PHE A 316 17.39 -5.34 -16.17
CA PHE A 316 18.05 -4.72 -15.02
C PHE A 316 19.36 -5.41 -14.66
N ARG A 317 19.42 -6.75 -14.74
CA ARG A 317 20.68 -7.48 -14.57
C ARG A 317 21.75 -6.97 -15.52
N LYS A 318 21.45 -6.79 -16.81
CA LYS A 318 22.40 -6.25 -17.79
C LYS A 318 22.86 -4.83 -17.42
N ARG A 319 21.96 -3.98 -16.91
CA ARG A 319 22.33 -2.65 -16.45
C ARG A 319 23.28 -2.73 -15.25
N LEU A 320 23.00 -3.56 -14.26
CA LEU A 320 23.90 -3.79 -13.12
C LEU A 320 25.28 -4.31 -13.56
N GLU A 321 25.33 -5.30 -14.48
CA GLU A 321 26.57 -5.85 -15.03
C GLU A 321 27.41 -4.80 -15.78
N ASN A 322 26.79 -3.79 -16.38
CA ASN A 322 27.45 -2.70 -17.10
C ASN A 322 27.59 -1.41 -16.29
N ASN A 323 27.14 -1.38 -15.04
CA ASN A 323 27.21 -0.20 -14.20
C ASN A 323 28.68 0.20 -13.94
N GLN A 324 28.99 1.50 -14.17
CA GLN A 324 30.37 2.00 -14.18
C GLN A 324 30.83 2.53 -12.83
N TRP A 325 29.92 2.77 -11.91
CA TRP A 325 30.28 3.36 -10.60
C TRP A 325 30.28 2.36 -9.44
N LEU A 326 29.61 1.21 -9.61
CA LEU A 326 29.62 0.14 -8.60
C LEU A 326 30.95 -0.61 -8.61
N SER A 327 31.50 -0.84 -7.42
CA SER A 327 32.59 -1.78 -7.25
C SER A 327 32.13 -3.22 -7.56
N PRO A 328 33.05 -4.11 -7.96
CA PRO A 328 32.69 -5.51 -8.24
C PRO A 328 31.98 -6.21 -7.08
N ALA A 329 32.30 -5.86 -5.83
CA ALA A 329 31.69 -6.46 -4.65
C ALA A 329 30.22 -6.05 -4.51
N THR A 330 29.91 -4.76 -4.58
CA THR A 330 28.52 -4.25 -4.51
C THR A 330 27.72 -4.66 -5.73
N GLN A 331 28.33 -4.66 -6.94
CA GLN A 331 27.71 -5.11 -8.16
C GLN A 331 27.26 -6.59 -8.04
N GLN A 332 28.12 -7.46 -7.55
CA GLN A 332 27.80 -8.88 -7.34
C GLN A 332 26.67 -9.06 -6.34
N ALA A 333 26.70 -8.33 -5.21
CA ALA A 333 25.64 -8.38 -4.19
C ALA A 333 24.30 -7.87 -4.73
N ALA A 334 24.30 -6.80 -5.55
CA ALA A 334 23.12 -6.28 -6.22
C ALA A 334 22.50 -7.32 -7.18
N ILE A 335 23.33 -7.98 -7.98
CA ILE A 335 22.91 -9.05 -8.89
C ILE A 335 22.33 -10.22 -8.10
N GLU A 336 22.98 -10.64 -7.02
CA GLU A 336 22.44 -11.70 -6.16
C GLU A 336 21.10 -11.33 -5.54
N LYS A 337 20.91 -10.06 -5.13
CA LYS A 337 19.65 -9.59 -4.61
C LYS A 337 18.55 -9.63 -5.67
N LEU A 338 18.85 -9.18 -6.88
CA LEU A 338 17.92 -9.25 -8.01
C LEU A 338 17.53 -10.68 -8.36
N ASP A 339 18.48 -11.64 -8.33
CA ASP A 339 18.23 -13.06 -8.61
C ASP A 339 17.33 -13.74 -7.57
N HIS A 340 17.30 -13.22 -6.34
CA HIS A 340 16.46 -13.74 -5.26
C HIS A 340 15.13 -12.99 -5.14
N MET A 341 14.87 -12.01 -6.00
CA MET A 341 13.65 -11.19 -5.93
C MET A 341 12.41 -12.03 -6.23
N GLY A 342 11.48 -12.04 -5.28
CA GLY A 342 10.16 -12.65 -5.43
C GLY A 342 9.28 -11.87 -6.41
N LYS A 343 8.44 -12.57 -7.17
CA LYS A 343 7.55 -11.99 -8.19
C LYS A 343 6.14 -12.50 -7.99
N HIS A 344 5.20 -11.61 -7.74
CA HIS A 344 3.82 -11.99 -7.46
C HIS A 344 2.85 -11.17 -8.29
N TYR A 345 1.95 -11.86 -8.99
CA TYR A 345 1.01 -11.25 -9.91
C TYR A 345 -0.42 -11.75 -9.64
N GLY A 346 -1.36 -10.82 -9.67
CA GLY A 346 -2.77 -11.12 -9.69
C GLY A 346 -3.32 -11.71 -8.39
N THR A 347 -4.25 -12.63 -8.54
CA THR A 347 -4.96 -13.24 -7.40
C THR A 347 -4.12 -14.27 -6.67
N PRO A 348 -4.30 -14.42 -5.34
CA PRO A 348 -3.66 -15.47 -4.57
C PRO A 348 -3.94 -16.86 -5.15
N LYS A 349 -2.91 -17.68 -5.27
CA LYS A 349 -3.02 -19.04 -5.82
C LYS A 349 -3.75 -19.99 -4.88
N ARG A 350 -3.72 -19.72 -3.60
CA ARG A 350 -4.33 -20.56 -2.57
C ARG A 350 -4.98 -19.71 -1.50
N TRP A 351 -6.25 -19.98 -1.25
CA TRP A 351 -6.99 -19.38 -0.16
C TRP A 351 -7.05 -20.35 1.02
N PRO A 352 -6.90 -19.90 2.28
CA PRO A 352 -7.20 -20.74 3.42
C PRO A 352 -8.67 -21.18 3.33
N ALA A 353 -8.97 -22.37 3.88
CA ALA A 353 -10.36 -22.81 3.96
C ALA A 353 -11.16 -21.72 4.70
N ALA A 354 -11.95 -20.98 3.97
CA ALA A 354 -12.71 -19.88 4.53
C ALA A 354 -13.82 -20.44 5.41
N ASP A 355 -13.70 -20.21 6.70
CA ASP A 355 -14.83 -20.32 7.61
C ASP A 355 -15.69 -19.05 7.40
N LEU A 356 -16.51 -19.05 6.32
CA LEU A 356 -17.37 -17.91 6.02
C LEU A 356 -18.44 -17.79 7.12
N PRO A 357 -18.51 -16.65 7.82
CA PRO A 357 -19.42 -16.51 8.94
C PRO A 357 -20.87 -16.52 8.47
N GLN A 358 -21.72 -17.19 9.22
CA GLN A 358 -23.17 -17.20 8.99
C GLN A 358 -23.81 -16.04 9.77
N LEU A 359 -23.69 -14.80 9.24
CA LEU A 359 -24.25 -13.61 9.87
C LEU A 359 -25.79 -13.66 9.84
N LYS A 360 -26.42 -13.22 10.94
CA LYS A 360 -27.88 -13.31 11.12
C LYS A 360 -28.62 -12.08 10.62
N GLY A 361 -27.96 -10.93 10.56
CA GLY A 361 -28.60 -9.66 10.18
C GLY A 361 -29.57 -9.11 11.24
N GLU A 362 -29.43 -9.55 12.50
CA GLU A 362 -30.30 -9.17 13.62
C GLU A 362 -29.66 -8.08 14.48
N LEU A 363 -28.51 -8.39 15.10
CA LEU A 363 -27.75 -7.47 15.95
C LEU A 363 -26.41 -7.18 15.29
N LEU A 364 -26.17 -5.92 14.93
CA LEU A 364 -24.96 -5.52 14.23
C LEU A 364 -23.69 -5.88 15.02
N VAL A 365 -23.67 -5.62 16.33
CA VAL A 365 -22.52 -5.95 17.18
C VAL A 365 -22.25 -7.46 17.23
N ALA A 366 -23.28 -8.30 17.19
CA ALA A 366 -23.11 -9.75 17.17
C ALA A 366 -22.51 -10.20 15.81
N ASP A 367 -23.04 -9.69 14.71
CA ASP A 367 -22.53 -10.00 13.37
C ASP A 367 -21.06 -9.53 13.19
N VAL A 368 -20.69 -8.38 13.75
CA VAL A 368 -19.28 -7.91 13.75
C VAL A 368 -18.37 -8.87 14.56
N LEU A 369 -18.83 -9.34 15.71
CA LEU A 369 -18.07 -10.31 16.51
C LEU A 369 -17.93 -11.66 15.81
N ASP A 370 -18.95 -12.12 15.09
CA ASP A 370 -18.89 -13.33 14.27
C ASP A 370 -17.88 -13.18 13.11
N LEU A 371 -17.80 -12.01 12.47
CA LEU A 371 -16.76 -11.69 11.47
C LEU A 371 -15.36 -11.75 12.09
N ARG A 372 -15.17 -11.13 13.25
CA ARG A 372 -13.87 -11.10 13.95
C ARG A 372 -13.45 -12.49 14.41
N GLN A 373 -14.39 -13.29 14.89
CA GLN A 373 -14.12 -14.70 15.23
C GLN A 373 -13.73 -15.52 14.00
N SER A 374 -14.38 -15.30 12.87
CA SER A 374 -14.03 -15.96 11.60
C SER A 374 -12.63 -15.52 11.11
N ARG A 375 -12.30 -14.23 11.20
CA ARG A 375 -10.95 -13.74 10.94
C ARG A 375 -9.91 -14.42 11.83
N TYR A 376 -10.17 -14.51 13.13
CA TYR A 376 -9.30 -15.23 14.08
C TYR A 376 -9.11 -16.71 13.67
N ASN A 377 -10.18 -17.39 13.26
CA ASN A 377 -10.14 -18.79 12.81
C ASN A 377 -9.29 -18.92 11.53
N THR A 378 -9.39 -17.96 10.62
CA THR A 378 -8.59 -17.90 9.39
C THR A 378 -7.10 -17.75 9.72
N ILE A 379 -6.73 -16.78 10.59
CA ILE A 379 -5.37 -16.63 11.10
C ILE A 379 -4.87 -17.95 11.70
N LYS A 380 -5.65 -18.55 12.59
CA LYS A 380 -5.32 -19.83 13.22
C LYS A 380 -5.05 -20.93 12.20
N SER A 381 -5.80 -20.98 11.09
CA SER A 381 -5.66 -21.99 10.03
C SER A 381 -4.38 -21.81 9.20
N LEU A 382 -3.80 -20.61 9.18
CA LEU A 382 -2.58 -20.28 8.46
C LEU A 382 -1.30 -20.61 9.24
N LEU A 383 -1.38 -20.74 10.57
CA LEU A 383 -0.20 -20.92 11.41
C LEU A 383 0.57 -22.19 11.05
N GLY A 384 1.87 -22.06 10.86
CA GLY A 384 2.78 -23.14 10.48
C GLY A 384 2.66 -23.58 9.03
N LYS A 385 1.85 -22.92 8.20
CA LYS A 385 1.83 -23.14 6.75
C LYS A 385 3.03 -22.46 6.09
N SER A 386 3.42 -22.95 4.89
CA SER A 386 4.44 -22.27 4.10
C SER A 386 3.97 -20.87 3.69
N ALA A 387 4.80 -19.86 3.94
CA ALA A 387 4.49 -18.50 3.52
C ALA A 387 4.33 -18.41 2.00
N ASP A 388 5.17 -19.11 1.23
CA ASP A 388 5.14 -19.07 -0.24
C ASP A 388 3.84 -19.66 -0.82
N GLU A 389 3.23 -20.66 -0.15
CA GLU A 389 1.97 -21.25 -0.62
C GLU A 389 0.76 -20.33 -0.44
N TYR A 390 0.81 -19.46 0.56
CA TYR A 390 -0.29 -18.56 0.91
C TYR A 390 0.04 -17.09 0.64
N PHE A 391 1.09 -16.87 -0.09
CA PHE A 391 1.49 -15.54 -0.50
C PHE A 391 0.61 -15.04 -1.68
N PRO A 392 0.09 -13.83 -1.72
CA PRO A 392 0.22 -12.72 -0.75
C PRO A 392 -0.93 -12.61 0.27
N ILE A 393 -1.70 -13.68 0.52
CA ILE A 393 -2.89 -13.63 1.39
C ILE A 393 -2.62 -13.02 2.76
N PHE A 394 -1.44 -13.24 3.33
CA PHE A 394 -1.15 -12.72 4.64
C PHE A 394 -1.08 -11.19 4.68
N TYR A 395 -0.88 -10.48 3.56
CA TYR A 395 -0.99 -9.02 3.51
C TYR A 395 -2.39 -8.49 3.79
N ILE A 396 -3.42 -9.30 3.55
CA ILE A 396 -4.79 -8.94 3.93
C ILE A 396 -4.93 -8.82 5.45
N PHE A 397 -4.07 -9.54 6.17
CA PHE A 397 -4.03 -9.53 7.63
C PHE A 397 -2.85 -8.73 8.19
N TYR A 398 -1.97 -8.25 7.32
CA TYR A 398 -0.77 -7.54 7.70
C TYR A 398 -0.33 -6.53 6.64
N SER A 399 -0.12 -5.32 7.08
CA SER A 399 0.80 -4.32 6.53
C SER A 399 1.01 -3.27 7.62
N PRO A 400 2.21 -2.71 7.79
CA PRO A 400 2.44 -1.61 8.74
C PRO A 400 1.60 -0.38 8.40
N ASP A 401 1.32 -0.19 7.10
CA ASP A 401 0.53 0.93 6.58
C ASP A 401 -0.96 0.59 6.46
N GLY A 402 -1.40 -0.53 7.05
CA GLY A 402 -2.74 -1.07 6.94
C GLY A 402 -2.80 -2.29 6.00
N PRO A 403 -3.92 -3.04 5.99
CA PRO A 403 -4.04 -4.22 5.16
C PRO A 403 -4.07 -3.87 3.68
N ILE A 404 -3.32 -4.62 2.87
CA ILE A 404 -3.36 -4.53 1.42
C ILE A 404 -4.30 -5.61 0.89
N PHE A 405 -5.42 -5.19 0.31
CA PHE A 405 -6.43 -6.09 -0.21
C PHE A 405 -6.19 -6.41 -1.68
N THR A 406 -6.59 -7.59 -2.13
CA THR A 406 -6.44 -8.01 -3.54
C THR A 406 -7.20 -7.11 -4.51
N TYR A 407 -8.21 -6.40 -4.04
CA TYR A 407 -8.98 -5.45 -4.82
C TYR A 407 -8.40 -4.02 -4.79
N THR A 408 -7.26 -3.78 -4.16
CA THR A 408 -6.58 -2.48 -4.21
C THR A 408 -5.98 -2.27 -5.61
N ALA A 409 -6.15 -1.09 -6.19
CA ALA A 409 -5.47 -0.72 -7.44
C ALA A 409 -4.05 -0.25 -7.09
N ASN A 410 -3.11 -1.19 -7.04
CA ASN A 410 -1.72 -0.93 -6.67
C ASN A 410 -0.76 -1.99 -7.21
N ALA A 411 0.52 -1.63 -7.28
CA ALA A 411 1.68 -2.51 -7.27
C ALA A 411 2.60 -2.03 -6.14
N PHE A 412 3.42 -2.89 -5.58
CA PHE A 412 4.35 -2.51 -4.52
C PHE A 412 5.51 -3.49 -4.39
N TYR A 413 6.63 -3.01 -3.85
CA TYR A 413 7.76 -3.82 -3.45
C TYR A 413 7.84 -3.92 -1.92
N ASP A 414 8.08 -5.12 -1.40
CA ASP A 414 8.34 -5.35 0.02
C ASP A 414 9.81 -5.73 0.25
N ALA A 415 10.52 -4.83 0.92
CA ALA A 415 11.94 -5.00 1.18
C ALA A 415 12.25 -6.18 2.13
N ALA A 416 11.36 -6.46 3.10
CA ALA A 416 11.52 -7.55 4.06
C ALA A 416 11.36 -8.94 3.41
N TYR A 417 10.68 -8.99 2.28
CA TYR A 417 10.51 -10.23 1.50
C TYR A 417 11.36 -10.23 0.22
N ASN A 418 12.02 -9.13 -0.10
CA ASN A 418 12.72 -8.92 -1.36
C ASN A 418 11.82 -9.34 -2.54
N ALA A 419 10.60 -8.82 -2.60
CA ALA A 419 9.60 -9.24 -3.55
C ALA A 419 8.73 -8.06 -4.01
N PHE A 420 8.30 -8.09 -5.27
CA PHE A 420 7.31 -7.14 -5.78
C PHE A 420 5.99 -7.83 -6.12
N TYR A 421 4.94 -7.01 -6.15
CA TYR A 421 3.54 -7.42 -6.29
C TYR A 421 2.83 -6.54 -7.29
N VAL A 422 2.12 -7.16 -8.23
CA VAL A 422 1.17 -6.47 -9.11
C VAL A 422 -0.22 -7.00 -8.78
N LEU A 423 -1.05 -6.15 -8.18
CA LEU A 423 -2.38 -6.55 -7.72
C LEU A 423 -3.39 -6.67 -8.87
N PRO A 424 -4.48 -7.44 -8.68
CA PRO A 424 -5.45 -7.75 -9.73
C PRO A 424 -5.99 -6.56 -10.50
N ALA A 425 -6.22 -5.42 -9.84
CA ALA A 425 -6.79 -4.24 -10.50
C ALA A 425 -5.98 -3.75 -11.70
N TYR A 426 -4.66 -3.90 -11.67
CA TYR A 426 -3.76 -3.53 -12.78
C TYR A 426 -3.73 -4.59 -13.90
N MET A 427 -4.25 -5.78 -13.64
CA MET A 427 -4.33 -6.89 -14.58
C MET A 427 -5.73 -7.08 -15.19
N LEU A 428 -6.69 -6.24 -14.82
CA LEU A 428 -8.09 -6.27 -15.26
C LEU A 428 -8.42 -5.03 -16.10
N GLU A 429 -9.44 -5.12 -16.96
CA GLU A 429 -9.96 -3.93 -17.65
C GLU A 429 -10.43 -2.86 -16.65
N PRO A 430 -10.22 -1.58 -16.93
CA PRO A 430 -9.64 -1.00 -18.16
C PRO A 430 -8.12 -0.92 -18.16
N ALA A 431 -7.43 -1.34 -17.09
CA ALA A 431 -5.98 -1.23 -16.96
C ALA A 431 -5.21 -2.07 -17.99
N TYR A 432 -5.65 -3.31 -18.20
CA TYR A 432 -5.04 -4.25 -19.12
C TYR A 432 -6.09 -5.00 -19.92
N THR A 433 -5.80 -5.18 -21.22
CA THR A 433 -6.51 -6.10 -22.11
C THR A 433 -5.52 -6.91 -22.93
N THR A 434 -5.90 -8.10 -23.37
CA THR A 434 -5.04 -8.92 -24.26
C THR A 434 -4.83 -8.31 -25.66
N ALA A 435 -5.58 -7.25 -25.99
CA ALA A 435 -5.45 -6.49 -27.23
C ALA A 435 -4.58 -5.22 -27.07
N MET A 436 -4.02 -4.99 -25.85
CA MET A 436 -3.14 -3.86 -25.59
C MET A 436 -1.91 -3.94 -26.52
N ASP A 437 -1.55 -2.81 -27.10
CA ASP A 437 -0.35 -2.68 -27.91
C ASP A 437 0.90 -3.00 -27.08
N GLU A 438 1.87 -3.71 -27.70
CA GLU A 438 3.06 -4.16 -26.99
C GLU A 438 3.92 -2.99 -26.49
N CYS A 439 4.05 -1.91 -27.26
CA CYS A 439 4.75 -0.70 -26.84
C CYS A 439 4.06 -0.07 -25.61
N GLN A 440 2.74 0.04 -25.64
CA GLN A 440 1.95 0.52 -24.51
C GLN A 440 2.16 -0.38 -23.29
N LEU A 441 2.16 -1.71 -23.45
CA LEU A 441 2.37 -2.65 -22.34
C LEU A 441 3.71 -2.40 -21.63
N TYR A 442 4.82 -2.23 -22.41
CA TYR A 442 6.14 -1.94 -21.82
C TYR A 442 6.22 -0.54 -21.21
N ALA A 443 5.64 0.46 -21.86
CA ALA A 443 5.71 1.84 -21.40
C ALA A 443 4.82 2.14 -20.17
N THR A 444 3.83 1.29 -19.87
CA THR A 444 2.95 1.39 -18.69
C THR A 444 3.29 0.32 -17.66
N TRP A 445 2.85 -0.90 -17.87
CA TRP A 445 3.01 -1.98 -16.89
C TRP A 445 4.46 -2.48 -16.80
N GLY A 446 5.23 -2.40 -17.91
CA GLY A 446 6.67 -2.65 -17.88
C GLY A 446 7.39 -1.61 -17.03
N MET A 447 7.06 -0.33 -17.21
CA MET A 447 7.58 0.74 -16.37
C MET A 447 7.19 0.55 -14.90
N THR A 448 5.92 0.20 -14.61
CA THR A 448 5.46 -0.09 -13.23
C THR A 448 6.25 -1.23 -12.59
N ILE A 449 6.38 -2.36 -13.27
CA ILE A 449 7.15 -3.50 -12.75
C ILE A 449 8.64 -3.12 -12.58
N GLY A 450 9.21 -2.37 -13.51
CA GLY A 450 10.57 -1.84 -13.40
C GLY A 450 10.75 -0.89 -12.21
N HIS A 451 9.75 -0.07 -11.92
CA HIS A 451 9.67 0.79 -10.74
C HIS A 451 9.69 -0.06 -9.46
N GLU A 452 8.84 -1.09 -9.36
CA GLU A 452 8.84 -1.99 -8.19
C GLU A 452 10.15 -2.78 -8.04
N ILE A 453 10.77 -3.21 -9.13
CA ILE A 453 12.11 -3.82 -9.10
C ILE A 453 13.14 -2.83 -8.55
N THR A 454 13.05 -1.56 -8.97
CA THR A 454 13.99 -0.51 -8.54
C THR A 454 13.87 -0.18 -7.07
N HIS A 455 12.68 -0.31 -6.45
CA HIS A 455 12.52 -0.18 -5.01
C HIS A 455 13.38 -1.16 -4.19
N GLY A 456 13.80 -2.27 -4.78
CA GLY A 456 14.83 -3.14 -4.17
C GLY A 456 16.20 -2.47 -4.02
N PHE A 457 16.43 -1.35 -4.71
CA PHE A 457 17.72 -0.68 -4.86
C PHE A 457 17.66 0.83 -4.62
N ASP A 458 16.52 1.39 -4.22
CA ASP A 458 16.39 2.78 -3.77
C ASP A 458 17.02 2.99 -2.38
N GLN A 459 16.91 4.18 -1.78
CA GLN A 459 17.49 4.48 -0.48
C GLN A 459 17.00 3.56 0.64
N ARG A 460 15.76 3.09 0.56
CA ARG A 460 15.15 2.17 1.52
C ARG A 460 15.55 0.73 1.21
N GLY A 461 15.28 0.27 0.00
CA GLY A 461 15.54 -1.10 -0.42
C GLY A 461 17.03 -1.46 -0.36
N ALA A 462 17.91 -0.51 -0.65
CA ALA A 462 19.36 -0.69 -0.56
C ALA A 462 19.87 -1.06 0.85
N THR A 463 19.08 -0.82 1.90
CA THR A 463 19.41 -1.22 3.28
C THR A 463 19.08 -2.68 3.59
N TYR A 464 18.41 -3.40 2.68
CA TYR A 464 18.02 -4.81 2.83
C TYR A 464 18.82 -5.68 1.85
N ASP A 465 19.26 -6.83 2.32
CA ASP A 465 19.96 -7.80 1.50
C ASP A 465 19.01 -8.70 0.68
N LYS A 466 19.57 -9.68 -0.02
CA LYS A 466 18.83 -10.62 -0.87
C LYS A 466 17.79 -11.47 -0.12
N ASN A 467 17.91 -11.61 1.19
CA ASN A 467 16.99 -12.37 2.02
C ASN A 467 15.91 -11.50 2.66
N GLY A 468 15.96 -10.17 2.45
CA GLY A 468 15.11 -9.21 3.14
C GLY A 468 15.58 -8.87 4.57
N ASP A 469 16.80 -9.26 4.93
CA ASP A 469 17.41 -8.87 6.19
C ASP A 469 18.01 -7.45 6.08
N LYS A 470 17.79 -6.63 7.12
CA LYS A 470 18.41 -5.30 7.20
C LYS A 470 19.91 -5.46 7.44
N ASN A 471 20.68 -5.41 6.38
CA ASN A 471 22.10 -5.71 6.37
C ASN A 471 22.83 -4.80 5.36
N ASN A 472 23.97 -4.22 5.77
CA ASN A 472 24.79 -3.44 4.86
C ASN A 472 25.61 -4.37 3.95
N TRP A 473 25.27 -4.36 2.66
CA TRP A 473 25.98 -5.11 1.61
C TRP A 473 26.80 -4.21 0.67
N TRP A 474 26.85 -2.91 0.98
CA TRP A 474 27.57 -1.89 0.23
C TRP A 474 29.02 -1.72 0.69
N THR A 475 29.93 -1.41 -0.22
CA THR A 475 31.20 -0.82 0.17
C THR A 475 30.98 0.63 0.59
N GLU A 476 31.86 1.17 1.45
CA GLU A 476 31.77 2.58 1.88
C GLU A 476 31.81 3.56 0.71
N GLY A 477 32.67 3.28 -0.32
CA GLY A 477 32.79 4.11 -1.50
C GLY A 477 31.54 4.13 -2.36
N ASP A 478 30.91 2.97 -2.57
CA ASP A 478 29.67 2.86 -3.34
C ASP A 478 28.50 3.49 -2.61
N ALA A 479 28.42 3.31 -1.28
CA ALA A 479 27.38 3.95 -0.47
C ALA A 479 27.49 5.48 -0.52
N ALA A 480 28.71 6.03 -0.46
CA ALA A 480 28.95 7.47 -0.60
C ALA A 480 28.55 7.98 -2.00
N LYS A 481 28.88 7.24 -3.07
CA LYS A 481 28.50 7.60 -4.43
C LYS A 481 26.99 7.54 -4.65
N PHE A 482 26.32 6.53 -4.09
CA PHE A 482 24.87 6.43 -4.12
C PHE A 482 24.20 7.62 -3.41
N ALA A 483 24.70 8.00 -2.24
CA ALA A 483 24.21 9.18 -1.51
C ALA A 483 24.39 10.48 -2.33
N GLU A 484 25.54 10.64 -3.04
CA GLU A 484 25.76 11.77 -3.97
C GLU A 484 24.71 11.79 -5.10
N LEU A 485 24.46 10.66 -5.77
CA LEU A 485 23.48 10.55 -6.84
C LEU A 485 22.06 10.85 -6.35
N ASN A 486 21.70 10.38 -5.16
CA ASN A 486 20.42 10.70 -4.54
C ASN A 486 20.30 12.20 -4.22
N ALA A 487 21.36 12.84 -3.72
CA ALA A 487 21.35 14.29 -3.47
C ALA A 487 21.14 15.09 -4.78
N LEU A 488 21.75 14.68 -5.88
CA LEU A 488 21.51 15.27 -7.20
C LEU A 488 20.06 15.07 -7.63
N ARG A 489 19.48 13.89 -7.42
CA ARG A 489 18.07 13.62 -7.73
C ARG A 489 17.13 14.49 -6.90
N ILE A 490 17.36 14.62 -5.59
CA ILE A 490 16.61 15.51 -4.70
C ILE A 490 16.64 16.95 -5.23
N ALA A 491 17.84 17.45 -5.58
CA ALA A 491 17.99 18.80 -6.11
C ALA A 491 17.25 19.00 -7.44
N ASN A 492 17.32 18.00 -8.32
CA ASN A 492 16.60 18.02 -9.60
C ASN A 492 15.09 18.09 -9.38
N ILE A 493 14.50 17.20 -8.59
CA ILE A 493 13.06 17.21 -8.29
C ILE A 493 12.64 18.52 -7.62
N SER A 494 13.42 19.01 -6.65
CA SER A 494 13.12 20.26 -5.96
C SER A 494 13.22 21.51 -6.86
N SER A 495 13.76 21.39 -8.06
CA SER A 495 13.74 22.47 -9.06
C SER A 495 12.42 22.58 -9.83
N HIS A 496 11.56 21.57 -9.76
CA HIS A 496 10.23 21.58 -10.38
C HIS A 496 9.21 22.24 -9.47
N GLU A 497 8.18 22.84 -10.08
CA GLU A 497 7.04 23.42 -9.37
C GLU A 497 5.85 22.45 -9.40
N ILE A 498 5.20 22.26 -8.24
CA ILE A 498 3.94 21.52 -8.13
C ILE A 498 2.79 22.36 -8.69
N LEU A 499 2.78 23.64 -8.33
CA LEU A 499 1.93 24.70 -8.86
C LEU A 499 2.79 25.96 -9.05
N PRO A 500 2.37 26.93 -9.85
CA PRO A 500 3.13 28.17 -10.05
C PRO A 500 3.57 28.81 -8.72
N GLY A 501 4.87 28.89 -8.48
CA GLY A 501 5.47 29.42 -7.25
C GLY A 501 5.54 28.47 -6.05
N VAL A 502 5.14 27.20 -6.21
CA VAL A 502 5.22 26.18 -5.16
C VAL A 502 6.16 25.07 -5.61
N GLN A 503 7.35 25.03 -5.03
CA GLN A 503 8.38 24.03 -5.35
C GLN A 503 8.03 22.64 -4.83
N ALA A 504 8.46 21.60 -5.55
CA ALA A 504 8.40 20.23 -5.07
C ALA A 504 9.36 20.00 -3.90
N TYR A 505 9.02 19.06 -3.03
CA TYR A 505 9.86 18.68 -1.90
C TYR A 505 10.57 17.34 -2.19
N GLY A 506 11.68 17.41 -2.92
CA GLY A 506 12.40 16.24 -3.42
C GLY A 506 12.91 15.29 -2.31
N GLU A 507 13.17 15.78 -1.09
CA GLU A 507 13.55 14.89 0.03
C GLU A 507 12.41 13.93 0.42
N GLN A 508 11.16 14.36 0.28
CA GLN A 508 9.99 13.52 0.58
C GLN A 508 9.76 12.47 -0.49
N THR A 509 10.02 12.80 -1.77
CA THR A 509 9.60 11.99 -2.91
C THR A 509 10.75 11.22 -3.59
N VAL A 510 12.00 11.44 -3.19
CA VAL A 510 13.18 10.89 -3.88
C VAL A 510 13.18 9.36 -4.02
N VAL A 511 12.61 8.63 -3.08
CA VAL A 511 12.51 7.15 -3.13
C VAL A 511 11.69 6.75 -4.36
N GLU A 512 10.55 7.38 -4.55
CA GLU A 512 9.65 7.15 -5.69
C GLU A 512 10.23 7.67 -7.00
N ASP A 513 10.85 8.85 -6.95
CA ASP A 513 11.46 9.45 -8.14
C ASP A 513 12.68 8.68 -8.66
N VAL A 514 13.44 8.02 -7.77
CA VAL A 514 14.51 7.08 -8.14
C VAL A 514 13.93 5.81 -8.76
N ALA A 515 12.83 5.30 -8.19
CA ALA A 515 12.13 4.14 -8.73
C ALA A 515 11.52 4.42 -10.11
N ASP A 516 10.97 5.62 -10.34
CA ASP A 516 10.48 6.05 -11.65
C ASP A 516 11.58 6.09 -12.71
N LEU A 517 12.72 6.70 -12.40
CA LEU A 517 13.84 6.78 -13.34
C LEU A 517 14.41 5.39 -13.65
N GLY A 518 14.56 4.54 -12.63
CA GLY A 518 15.00 3.15 -12.80
C GLY A 518 14.01 2.32 -13.60
N GLY A 519 12.73 2.41 -13.29
CA GLY A 519 11.65 1.72 -13.97
C GLY A 519 11.56 2.06 -15.45
N PHE A 520 11.62 3.37 -15.76
CA PHE A 520 11.67 3.83 -17.15
C PHE A 520 12.88 3.23 -17.89
N ASN A 521 14.08 3.38 -17.32
CA ASN A 521 15.30 2.88 -17.95
C ASN A 521 15.27 1.38 -18.22
N ILE A 522 14.81 0.57 -17.24
CA ILE A 522 14.74 -0.88 -17.37
C ILE A 522 13.78 -1.29 -18.49
N ALA A 523 12.58 -0.68 -18.52
CA ALA A 523 11.56 -1.01 -19.50
C ALA A 523 11.92 -0.51 -20.91
N TYR A 524 12.44 0.72 -21.01
CA TYR A 524 12.84 1.32 -22.28
C TYR A 524 14.01 0.58 -22.93
N ASP A 525 15.05 0.27 -22.17
CA ASP A 525 16.19 -0.49 -22.69
C ASP A 525 15.77 -1.85 -23.22
N TYR A 526 14.90 -2.56 -22.47
CA TYR A 526 14.39 -3.84 -22.94
C TYR A 526 13.61 -3.68 -24.24
N TRP A 527 12.67 -2.72 -24.30
CA TRP A 527 11.89 -2.43 -25.50
C TRP A 527 12.75 -2.12 -26.71
N VAL A 528 13.69 -1.19 -26.59
CA VAL A 528 14.60 -0.80 -27.67
C VAL A 528 15.46 -1.97 -28.15
N ASN A 529 15.98 -2.80 -27.22
CA ASN A 529 16.76 -3.98 -27.60
C ASN A 529 15.90 -5.01 -28.32
N LYS A 530 14.68 -5.26 -27.88
CA LYS A 530 13.71 -6.14 -28.54
C LYS A 530 13.38 -5.69 -29.97
N LEU A 531 13.21 -4.39 -30.17
CA LEU A 531 13.01 -3.81 -31.52
C LEU A 531 14.24 -4.04 -32.43
N LYS A 532 15.44 -3.81 -31.91
CA LYS A 532 16.69 -4.02 -32.63
C LYS A 532 16.89 -5.49 -33.00
N GLU A 533 16.59 -6.43 -32.11
CA GLU A 533 16.63 -7.87 -32.33
C GLU A 533 15.65 -8.32 -33.43
N ARG A 534 14.50 -7.65 -33.54
CA ARG A 534 13.51 -7.81 -34.63
C ARG A 534 13.96 -7.18 -35.96
N GLY A 535 15.11 -6.50 -35.99
CA GLY A 535 15.66 -5.84 -37.16
C GLY A 535 15.06 -4.47 -37.46
N ILE A 536 14.28 -3.89 -36.54
CA ILE A 536 13.71 -2.54 -36.64
C ILE A 536 14.85 -1.52 -36.56
N LYS A 537 14.88 -0.53 -37.45
CA LYS A 537 15.94 0.48 -37.54
C LYS A 537 15.47 1.75 -38.27
N GLY A 538 16.32 2.78 -38.27
CA GLY A 538 16.04 4.05 -38.95
C GLY A 538 14.82 4.75 -38.40
N ASP A 539 13.99 5.32 -39.28
CA ASP A 539 12.83 6.13 -38.89
C ASP A 539 11.77 5.28 -38.16
N GLU A 540 11.58 4.03 -38.55
CA GLU A 540 10.66 3.11 -37.87
C GLU A 540 11.05 2.92 -36.39
N LEU A 541 12.35 2.72 -36.11
CA LEU A 541 12.83 2.62 -34.73
C LEU A 541 12.60 3.93 -33.96
N LYS A 542 12.82 5.09 -34.61
CA LYS A 542 12.56 6.40 -33.97
C LYS A 542 11.09 6.58 -33.61
N GLU A 543 10.18 6.23 -34.51
CA GLU A 543 8.73 6.32 -34.25
C GLU A 543 8.30 5.40 -33.11
N MET A 544 8.80 4.16 -33.04
CA MET A 544 8.47 3.23 -31.97
C MET A 544 9.07 3.67 -30.62
N LYS A 545 10.24 4.30 -30.62
CA LYS A 545 10.81 4.96 -29.44
C LYS A 545 9.95 6.15 -28.98
N ARG A 546 9.51 7.02 -29.91
CA ARG A 546 8.61 8.13 -29.57
C ARG A 546 7.31 7.64 -28.96
N ALA A 547 6.71 6.60 -29.52
CA ALA A 547 5.49 6.00 -29.01
C ALA A 547 5.65 5.55 -27.55
N PHE A 548 6.81 4.98 -27.18
CA PHE A 548 7.08 4.60 -25.79
C PHE A 548 7.02 5.81 -24.83
N PHE A 549 7.69 6.92 -25.17
CA PHE A 549 7.65 8.13 -24.35
C PHE A 549 6.24 8.69 -24.20
N LEU A 550 5.45 8.68 -25.28
CA LEU A 550 4.06 9.16 -25.23
C LEU A 550 3.17 8.27 -24.37
N HIS A 551 3.29 6.94 -24.48
CA HIS A 551 2.56 6.01 -23.61
C HIS A 551 2.99 6.12 -22.14
N PHE A 552 4.28 6.29 -21.87
CA PHE A 552 4.77 6.55 -20.51
C PHE A 552 4.13 7.84 -19.94
N ALA A 553 4.09 8.91 -20.72
CA ALA A 553 3.52 10.17 -20.26
C ALA A 553 2.02 10.09 -19.95
N THR A 554 1.26 9.23 -20.65
CA THR A 554 -0.17 9.05 -20.34
C THR A 554 -0.43 8.33 -19.03
N MET A 555 0.51 7.51 -18.56
CA MET A 555 0.36 6.73 -17.33
C MET A 555 0.18 7.60 -16.09
N TYR A 556 0.91 8.70 -15.99
CA TYR A 556 0.82 9.65 -14.88
C TYR A 556 -0.02 10.88 -15.20
N SER A 557 -0.88 10.80 -16.24
CA SER A 557 -1.85 11.86 -16.49
C SER A 557 -2.76 12.05 -15.28
N GLU A 558 -2.89 13.30 -14.83
CA GLU A 558 -3.73 13.64 -13.70
C GLU A 558 -4.27 15.05 -13.78
N LYS A 559 -5.48 15.26 -13.29
CA LYS A 559 -6.08 16.57 -13.07
C LYS A 559 -6.79 16.58 -11.74
N LEU A 560 -6.30 17.43 -10.84
CA LEU A 560 -6.82 17.69 -9.51
C LEU A 560 -7.13 19.19 -9.38
N SER A 561 -7.90 19.55 -8.36
CA SER A 561 -7.95 20.97 -7.96
C SER A 561 -6.61 21.39 -7.34
N ASP A 562 -6.28 22.68 -7.36
CA ASP A 562 -5.05 23.20 -6.73
C ASP A 562 -4.96 22.82 -5.24
N ASN A 563 -6.09 22.88 -4.52
CA ASN A 563 -6.16 22.50 -3.12
C ASN A 563 -5.86 21.00 -2.90
N ASP A 564 -6.41 20.12 -3.74
CA ASP A 564 -6.15 18.69 -3.66
C ASP A 564 -4.69 18.35 -4.02
N MET A 565 -4.14 19.03 -5.03
CA MET A 565 -2.75 18.90 -5.42
C MET A 565 -1.81 19.27 -4.26
N LEU A 566 -2.06 20.39 -3.58
CA LEU A 566 -1.28 20.83 -2.43
C LEU A 566 -1.47 19.89 -1.22
N ALA A 567 -2.69 19.44 -0.95
CA ALA A 567 -2.97 18.51 0.14
C ALA A 567 -2.25 17.16 -0.08
N ARG A 568 -2.26 16.66 -1.33
CA ARG A 568 -1.52 15.45 -1.69
C ARG A 568 -0.02 15.65 -1.55
N ALA A 569 0.53 16.73 -2.09
CA ALA A 569 1.95 17.03 -2.02
C ALA A 569 2.48 17.18 -0.58
N ALA A 570 1.62 17.54 0.38
CA ALA A 570 2.00 17.64 1.78
C ALA A 570 2.15 16.28 2.50
N SER A 571 1.63 15.18 1.94
CA SER A 571 1.55 13.88 2.63
C SER A 571 1.92 12.67 1.77
N ASP A 572 1.84 12.78 0.43
CA ASP A 572 2.16 11.69 -0.49
C ASP A 572 3.67 11.62 -0.72
N VAL A 573 4.19 10.39 -0.74
CA VAL A 573 5.60 10.11 -1.07
C VAL A 573 5.89 10.18 -2.57
N HIS A 574 4.83 10.28 -3.42
CA HIS A 574 4.97 10.41 -4.86
C HIS A 574 4.91 11.88 -5.30
N SER A 575 5.77 12.23 -6.22
CA SER A 575 5.71 13.53 -6.91
C SER A 575 4.41 13.68 -7.73
N ALA A 576 4.02 14.91 -8.03
CA ALA A 576 2.92 15.19 -8.94
C ALA A 576 3.19 14.59 -10.34
N GLY A 577 2.14 14.16 -11.05
CA GLY A 577 2.24 13.42 -12.30
C GLY A 577 3.11 14.10 -13.36
N HIS A 578 2.98 15.43 -13.50
CA HIS A 578 3.82 16.19 -14.44
C HIS A 578 5.32 16.19 -14.03
N ILE A 579 5.63 16.14 -12.73
CA ILE A 579 7.00 16.04 -12.24
C ILE A 579 7.55 14.63 -12.47
N ARG A 580 6.74 13.57 -12.23
CA ARG A 580 7.11 12.18 -12.53
C ARG A 580 7.48 11.98 -14.01
N ILE A 581 6.80 12.68 -14.93
CA ILE A 581 7.07 12.62 -16.35
C ILE A 581 8.28 13.50 -16.73
N ASN A 582 8.19 14.82 -16.48
CA ASN A 582 9.21 15.78 -16.86
C ASN A 582 10.55 15.49 -16.18
N GLY A 583 10.51 15.13 -14.89
CA GLY A 583 11.67 14.77 -14.09
C GLY A 583 12.34 13.45 -14.49
N VAL A 584 11.69 12.58 -15.29
CA VAL A 584 12.31 11.37 -15.84
C VAL A 584 12.89 11.64 -17.22
N VAL A 585 12.10 12.20 -18.16
CA VAL A 585 12.50 12.29 -19.57
C VAL A 585 13.76 13.14 -19.78
N GLN A 586 13.97 14.20 -18.97
CA GLN A 586 15.14 15.07 -19.04
C GLN A 586 16.48 14.35 -18.74
N HIS A 587 16.44 13.11 -18.23
CA HIS A 587 17.64 12.30 -17.99
C HIS A 587 17.89 11.25 -19.07
N ILE A 588 17.06 11.19 -20.12
CA ILE A 588 17.12 10.14 -21.16
C ILE A 588 17.64 10.73 -22.46
N ASP A 589 18.83 10.32 -22.89
CA ASP A 589 19.49 10.87 -24.09
C ASP A 589 18.63 10.78 -25.36
N ASP A 590 17.94 9.65 -25.58
CA ASP A 590 17.07 9.44 -26.73
C ASP A 590 15.93 10.49 -26.81
N TRP A 591 15.46 11.03 -25.66
CA TRP A 591 14.42 12.05 -25.64
C TRP A 591 14.87 13.33 -26.35
N TYR A 592 16.12 13.76 -26.16
CA TYR A 592 16.69 14.93 -26.81
C TYR A 592 16.71 14.81 -28.33
N GLU A 593 17.13 13.63 -28.84
CA GLU A 593 17.15 13.39 -30.29
C GLU A 593 15.75 13.22 -30.90
N LEU A 594 14.83 12.56 -30.17
CA LEU A 594 13.50 12.22 -30.67
C LEU A 594 12.57 13.42 -30.73
N PHE A 595 12.73 14.38 -29.85
CA PHE A 595 11.86 15.54 -29.73
C PHE A 595 12.57 16.86 -30.02
N ASP A 596 13.77 16.82 -30.60
CA ASP A 596 14.57 17.98 -31.06
C ASP A 596 14.85 19.00 -29.92
N ILE A 597 15.12 18.50 -28.69
CA ILE A 597 15.34 19.32 -27.49
C ILE A 597 16.69 20.02 -27.55
N THR A 598 16.71 21.31 -27.24
CA THR A 598 17.87 22.19 -27.31
C THR A 598 18.19 22.88 -26.00
N GLU A 599 19.37 23.48 -25.87
CA GLU A 599 19.81 24.23 -24.68
C GLU A 599 18.90 25.42 -24.29
N THR A 600 17.98 25.80 -25.16
CA THR A 600 17.03 26.89 -24.88
C THR A 600 15.73 26.45 -24.25
N ASP A 601 15.50 25.14 -24.19
CA ASP A 601 14.28 24.55 -23.65
C ASP A 601 14.34 24.42 -22.11
N ALA A 602 13.22 24.62 -21.45
CA ALA A 602 13.16 24.72 -19.98
C ALA A 602 13.58 23.44 -19.24
N LEU A 603 13.33 22.26 -19.84
CA LEU A 603 13.69 20.95 -19.27
C LEU A 603 15.09 20.46 -19.69
N TYR A 604 15.85 21.29 -20.45
CA TYR A 604 17.17 20.88 -20.88
C TYR A 604 18.14 20.69 -19.72
N LEU A 605 18.82 19.55 -19.73
CA LEU A 605 19.99 19.27 -18.88
C LEU A 605 21.20 19.01 -19.78
N ALA A 606 22.35 19.61 -19.42
CA ALA A 606 23.59 19.24 -20.07
C ALA A 606 23.90 17.75 -19.89
N PRO A 607 24.57 17.08 -20.83
CA PRO A 607 24.81 15.64 -20.75
C PRO A 607 25.46 15.18 -19.43
N GLU A 608 26.36 15.99 -18.87
CA GLU A 608 27.02 15.76 -17.58
C GLU A 608 26.11 15.88 -16.36
N ASP A 609 24.96 16.56 -16.49
CA ASP A 609 23.98 16.75 -15.42
C ASP A 609 22.84 15.71 -15.46
N ARG A 610 22.84 14.85 -16.49
CA ARG A 610 21.86 13.77 -16.63
C ARG A 610 22.19 12.63 -15.67
N ILE A 611 21.29 12.38 -14.75
CA ILE A 611 21.50 11.38 -13.68
C ILE A 611 21.21 9.98 -14.24
N THR A 612 22.16 9.07 -14.04
CA THR A 612 21.96 7.62 -14.23
C THR A 612 22.37 6.92 -12.94
N ILE A 613 21.41 6.34 -12.24
CA ILE A 613 21.69 5.62 -10.99
C ILE A 613 21.91 4.13 -11.30
N TRP A 614 20.94 3.52 -11.97
CA TRP A 614 20.96 2.09 -12.30
C TRP A 614 21.02 1.83 -13.79
#